data_27e882f5746288a5162d8849e9e9c118
#
_entry.id   27e882f5746288a5162d8849e9e9c118
#
_cell.length_a   1.000
_cell.length_b   1.000
_cell.length_c   1.000
_cell.angle_alpha   90.00
_cell.angle_beta   90.00
_cell.angle_gamma   90.00
#
_symmetry.space_group_name_H-M   'P 1'
#
loop_
_entity.id
_entity.type
_entity.pdbx_description
1 polymer ?
#
loop_
_entity_poly.entity_id
_entity_poly.type
_entity_poly.pdbx_seq_one_letter_code
_entity_poly.pdbx_strand_id
1 'polypeptide(L)'
;AIMGPSGSGKSTLMNLIGCLDSPSQGKYWLNGHDVSELNDDELARIRNKEIGFVFQTFNLLARATALHNVELPLIYNGTPAAEREQRAKAALDSVGLGSRMLHKPNELSGGQRQRVAIARALINNPSIILADEPTGNLDSKTGDEIMALFDELHSRGNTIVLVTHEPDIAEFAHRVVTIRDGVIASDQVSGRIRS
;
A
#
# COMPACT_ATOMS: atom_id res chain seq x y z
N ALA A 1 -12.15 -2.39 2.43
CA ALA A 1 -12.13 -1.54 1.25
C ALA A 1 -12.82 -0.20 1.52
N ILE A 2 -12.32 0.85 0.88
CA ILE A 2 -12.96 2.17 0.84
C ILE A 2 -13.43 2.40 -0.59
N MET A 3 -14.74 2.53 -0.76
CA MET A 3 -15.41 2.70 -2.05
C MET A 3 -16.09 4.05 -2.17
N GLY A 4 -16.49 4.39 -3.39
CA GLY A 4 -17.32 5.55 -3.70
C GLY A 4 -17.03 6.13 -5.09
N PRO A 5 -17.91 6.98 -5.64
CA PRO A 5 -17.70 7.61 -6.95
C PRO A 5 -16.49 8.54 -6.95
N SER A 6 -16.06 8.95 -8.15
CA SER A 6 -15.02 9.97 -8.28
C SER A 6 -15.46 11.26 -7.58
N GLY A 7 -14.54 11.91 -6.88
CA GLY A 7 -14.83 13.13 -6.11
C GLY A 7 -15.53 12.93 -4.75
N SER A 8 -15.81 11.69 -4.33
CA SER A 8 -16.49 11.42 -3.05
C SER A 8 -15.66 11.69 -1.80
N GLY A 9 -14.35 11.94 -1.91
CA GLY A 9 -13.45 12.16 -0.78
C GLY A 9 -12.53 10.99 -0.42
N LYS A 10 -12.54 9.88 -1.17
CA LYS A 10 -11.68 8.71 -0.90
C LYS A 10 -10.19 9.06 -0.83
N SER A 11 -9.69 9.81 -1.82
CA SER A 11 -8.27 10.22 -1.87
C SER A 11 -7.91 11.15 -0.71
N THR A 12 -8.82 12.03 -0.30
CA THR A 12 -8.63 12.89 0.88
C THR A 12 -8.52 12.04 2.14
N LEU A 13 -9.45 11.09 2.34
CA LEU A 13 -9.37 10.18 3.47
C LEU A 13 -8.10 9.31 3.43
N MET A 14 -7.73 8.82 2.25
CA MET A 14 -6.50 8.04 2.08
C MET A 14 -5.25 8.86 2.44
N ASN A 15 -5.21 10.16 2.06
CA ASN A 15 -4.10 11.05 2.43
C ASN A 15 -4.01 11.26 3.95
N LEU A 16 -5.15 11.41 4.63
CA LEU A 16 -5.19 11.51 6.09
C LEU A 16 -4.71 10.20 6.75
N ILE A 17 -5.26 9.05 6.35
CA ILE A 17 -4.83 7.74 6.87
C ILE A 17 -3.35 7.51 6.56
N GLY A 18 -2.89 7.96 5.40
CA GLY A 18 -1.51 7.85 4.93
C GLY A 18 -0.53 8.84 5.57
N CYS A 19 -0.97 9.68 6.49
CA CYS A 19 -0.14 10.76 7.05
C CYS A 19 0.52 11.63 5.97
N LEU A 20 -0.17 11.85 4.84
CA LEU A 20 0.22 12.77 3.77
C LEU A 20 -0.41 14.15 3.97
N ASP A 21 -1.40 14.24 4.85
CA ASP A 21 -2.11 15.45 5.24
C ASP A 21 -2.55 15.32 6.70
N SER A 22 -2.91 16.44 7.32
CA SER A 22 -3.40 16.49 8.71
C SER A 22 -4.89 16.81 8.75
N PRO A 23 -5.68 16.22 9.68
CA PRO A 23 -7.08 16.52 9.80
C PRO A 23 -7.31 17.96 10.26
N SER A 24 -8.22 18.69 9.60
CA SER A 24 -8.62 20.04 10.03
C SER A 24 -9.38 20.03 11.36
N GLN A 25 -10.03 18.92 11.69
CA GLN A 25 -10.76 18.70 12.93
C GLN A 25 -10.77 17.20 13.27
N GLY A 26 -10.91 16.91 14.56
CA GLY A 26 -10.92 15.53 15.05
C GLY A 26 -9.51 15.01 15.36
N LYS A 27 -9.42 13.71 15.64
CA LYS A 27 -8.18 13.03 16.00
C LYS A 27 -7.97 11.77 15.18
N TYR A 28 -6.72 11.50 14.85
CA TYR A 28 -6.30 10.28 14.19
C TYR A 28 -5.22 9.57 15.01
N TRP A 29 -5.50 8.32 15.36
CA TRP A 29 -4.58 7.46 16.12
C TRP A 29 -4.07 6.34 15.21
N LEU A 30 -2.78 6.28 15.00
CA LEU A 30 -2.11 5.23 14.24
C LEU A 30 -1.20 4.42 15.18
N ASN A 31 -1.46 3.14 15.30
CA ASN A 31 -0.68 2.23 16.15
C ASN A 31 -0.47 2.78 17.59
N GLY A 32 -1.54 3.37 18.18
CA GLY A 32 -1.52 3.94 19.53
C GLY A 32 -0.90 5.34 19.65
N HIS A 33 -0.45 5.95 18.57
CA HIS A 33 0.09 7.31 18.53
C HIS A 33 -0.94 8.29 17.96
N ASP A 34 -1.21 9.41 18.68
CA ASP A 34 -1.99 10.52 18.12
C ASP A 34 -1.11 11.25 17.09
N VAL A 35 -1.50 11.21 15.84
CA VAL A 35 -0.76 11.81 14.73
C VAL A 35 -1.40 13.10 14.21
N SER A 36 -2.47 13.57 14.88
CA SER A 36 -3.29 14.68 14.38
C SER A 36 -2.58 16.03 14.38
N GLU A 37 -1.63 16.24 15.30
CA GLU A 37 -0.94 17.52 15.53
C GLU A 37 0.57 17.42 15.25
N LEU A 38 1.03 16.34 14.63
CA LEU A 38 2.45 16.16 14.30
C LEU A 38 2.87 17.11 13.17
N ASN A 39 4.10 17.58 13.22
CA ASN A 39 4.70 18.34 12.14
C ASN A 39 5.10 17.44 10.95
N ASP A 40 5.46 18.04 9.81
CA ASP A 40 5.76 17.32 8.57
C ASP A 40 6.90 16.30 8.71
N ASP A 41 7.94 16.62 9.50
CA ASP A 41 9.06 15.71 9.72
C ASP A 41 8.65 14.50 10.56
N GLU A 42 7.82 14.71 11.58
CA GLU A 42 7.26 13.66 12.42
C GLU A 42 6.31 12.76 11.61
N LEU A 43 5.41 13.37 10.82
CA LEU A 43 4.52 12.66 9.91
C LEU A 43 5.33 11.83 8.90
N ALA A 44 6.42 12.38 8.33
CA ALA A 44 7.27 11.65 7.41
C ALA A 44 7.93 10.42 8.07
N ARG A 45 8.36 10.52 9.33
CA ARG A 45 8.93 9.39 10.09
C ARG A 45 7.87 8.32 10.37
N ILE A 46 6.69 8.73 10.86
CA ILE A 46 5.56 7.81 11.11
C ILE A 46 5.16 7.11 9.80
N ARG A 47 4.97 7.88 8.73
CA ARG A 47 4.62 7.35 7.42
C ARG A 47 5.63 6.31 6.93
N ASN A 48 6.93 6.61 7.01
CA ASN A 48 7.96 5.68 6.57
C ASN A 48 7.97 4.38 7.39
N LYS A 49 7.67 4.46 8.70
CA LYS A 49 7.70 3.31 9.61
C LYS A 49 6.43 2.48 9.56
N GLU A 50 5.27 3.14 9.61
CA GLU A 50 3.99 2.50 9.90
C GLU A 50 3.12 2.27 8.66
N ILE A 51 3.44 2.89 7.51
CA ILE A 51 2.57 2.88 6.34
C ILE A 51 3.32 2.40 5.09
N GLY A 52 2.78 1.36 4.46
CA GLY A 52 3.19 0.91 3.14
C GLY A 52 2.22 1.43 2.07
N PHE A 53 2.71 2.12 1.05
CA PHE A 53 1.88 2.60 -0.06
C PHE A 53 2.05 1.75 -1.31
N VAL A 54 0.92 1.39 -1.92
CA VAL A 54 0.83 0.74 -3.23
C VAL A 54 -0.11 1.58 -4.10
N PHE A 55 0.35 2.04 -5.26
CA PHE A 55 -0.40 2.93 -6.15
C PHE A 55 -0.71 2.26 -7.49
N GLN A 56 -1.76 2.70 -8.15
CA GLN A 56 -2.14 2.28 -9.49
C GLN A 56 -1.00 2.44 -10.52
N THR A 57 -0.23 3.52 -10.43
CA THR A 57 0.88 3.86 -11.33
C THR A 57 2.24 3.33 -10.85
N PHE A 58 2.24 2.43 -9.84
CA PHE A 58 3.41 1.81 -9.21
C PHE A 58 4.35 2.79 -8.51
N ASN A 59 4.51 4.01 -8.99
CA ASN A 59 5.40 5.07 -8.48
C ASN A 59 6.83 4.59 -8.21
N LEU A 60 7.38 3.85 -9.18
CA LEU A 60 8.76 3.37 -9.13
C LEU A 60 9.69 4.41 -9.75
N LEU A 61 10.89 4.53 -9.18
CA LEU A 61 11.97 5.32 -9.76
C LEU A 61 12.44 4.66 -11.06
N ALA A 62 12.15 5.26 -12.21
CA ALA A 62 12.34 4.68 -13.53
C ALA A 62 13.81 4.33 -13.85
N ARG A 63 14.78 5.04 -13.25
CA ARG A 63 16.22 4.84 -13.47
C ARG A 63 16.87 3.89 -12.46
N ALA A 64 16.17 3.55 -11.38
CA ALA A 64 16.63 2.63 -10.35
C ALA A 64 16.18 1.19 -10.65
N THR A 65 16.95 0.21 -10.21
CA THR A 65 16.59 -1.21 -10.30
C THR A 65 15.43 -1.54 -9.35
N ALA A 66 14.82 -2.72 -9.50
CA ALA A 66 13.84 -3.23 -8.55
C ALA A 66 14.40 -3.25 -7.13
N LEU A 67 15.63 -3.73 -6.96
CA LEU A 67 16.32 -3.75 -5.67
C LEU A 67 16.42 -2.36 -5.05
N HIS A 68 16.93 -1.38 -5.79
CA HIS A 68 17.06 0.00 -5.30
C HIS A 68 15.70 0.66 -5.00
N ASN A 69 14.65 0.35 -5.77
CA ASN A 69 13.30 0.83 -5.46
C ASN A 69 12.79 0.30 -4.11
N VAL A 70 13.07 -0.95 -3.80
CA VAL A 70 12.66 -1.57 -2.53
C VAL A 70 13.51 -1.08 -1.36
N GLU A 71 14.78 -0.74 -1.58
CA GLU A 71 15.66 -0.18 -0.54
C GLU A 71 15.27 1.24 -0.06
N LEU A 72 14.52 2.01 -0.87
CA LEU A 72 14.26 3.43 -0.60
C LEU A 72 13.77 3.73 0.83
N PRO A 73 12.76 3.04 1.38
CA PRO A 73 12.28 3.34 2.73
C PRO A 73 13.35 3.09 3.80
N LEU A 74 14.25 2.13 3.57
CA LEU A 74 15.37 1.83 4.47
C LEU A 74 16.47 2.89 4.42
N ILE A 75 16.66 3.53 3.26
CA ILE A 75 17.59 4.67 3.13
C ILE A 75 17.12 5.82 4.01
N TYR A 76 15.84 6.15 3.98
CA TYR A 76 15.25 7.20 4.83
C TYR A 76 15.34 6.89 6.33
N ASN A 77 15.36 5.61 6.71
CA ASN A 77 15.57 5.17 8.09
C ASN A 77 17.04 5.17 8.52
N GLY A 78 17.98 5.46 7.61
CA GLY A 78 19.42 5.42 7.92
C GLY A 78 19.98 3.99 8.06
N THR A 79 19.28 2.97 7.56
CA THR A 79 19.73 1.56 7.64
C THR A 79 21.04 1.37 6.86
N PRO A 80 22.05 0.65 7.41
CA PRO A 80 23.32 0.40 6.72
C PRO A 80 23.16 -0.33 5.38
N ALA A 81 24.03 -0.04 4.39
CA ALA A 81 23.89 -0.53 3.01
C ALA A 81 23.80 -2.07 2.90
N ALA A 82 24.64 -2.81 3.63
CA ALA A 82 24.61 -4.26 3.60
C ALA A 82 23.29 -4.85 4.13
N GLU A 83 22.74 -4.27 5.19
CA GLU A 83 21.46 -4.67 5.75
C GLU A 83 20.30 -4.33 4.80
N ARG A 84 20.31 -3.14 4.19
CA ARG A 84 19.30 -2.73 3.20
C ARG A 84 19.23 -3.72 2.04
N GLU A 85 20.40 -4.03 1.46
CA GLU A 85 20.51 -4.97 0.34
C GLU A 85 19.95 -6.35 0.71
N GLN A 86 20.31 -6.88 1.87
CA GLN A 86 19.83 -8.17 2.34
C GLN A 86 18.30 -8.17 2.51
N ARG A 87 17.74 -7.15 3.18
CA ARG A 87 16.29 -7.05 3.41
C ARG A 87 15.53 -6.84 2.10
N ALA A 88 16.05 -6.03 1.19
CA ALA A 88 15.40 -5.78 -0.10
C ALA A 88 15.42 -7.04 -1.00
N LYS A 89 16.49 -7.83 -0.98
CA LYS A 89 16.54 -9.13 -1.66
C LYS A 89 15.47 -10.07 -1.11
N ALA A 90 15.37 -10.22 0.20
CA ALA A 90 14.36 -11.06 0.84
C ALA A 90 12.93 -10.59 0.52
N ALA A 91 12.69 -9.28 0.49
CA ALA A 91 11.38 -8.72 0.12
C ALA A 91 11.03 -9.01 -1.34
N LEU A 92 11.97 -8.90 -2.27
CA LEU A 92 11.76 -9.23 -3.69
C LEU A 92 11.54 -10.74 -3.89
N ASP A 93 12.27 -11.58 -3.18
CA ASP A 93 12.07 -13.03 -3.20
C ASP A 93 10.65 -13.40 -2.72
N SER A 94 10.16 -12.77 -1.67
CA SER A 94 8.83 -13.03 -1.10
C SER A 94 7.67 -12.71 -2.05
N VAL A 95 7.90 -11.86 -3.04
CA VAL A 95 6.91 -11.53 -4.09
C VAL A 95 7.22 -12.20 -5.43
N GLY A 96 8.15 -13.16 -5.47
CA GLY A 96 8.51 -13.94 -6.65
C GLY A 96 9.37 -13.19 -7.68
N LEU A 97 10.15 -12.20 -7.25
CA LEU A 97 11.00 -11.37 -8.13
C LEU A 97 12.51 -11.54 -7.89
N GLY A 98 12.94 -12.62 -7.24
CA GLY A 98 14.34 -12.90 -6.96
C GLY A 98 15.25 -12.87 -8.18
N SER A 99 14.79 -13.39 -9.32
CA SER A 99 15.54 -13.37 -10.60
C SER A 99 15.49 -12.02 -11.33
N ARG A 100 14.74 -11.03 -10.82
CA ARG A 100 14.49 -9.72 -11.47
C ARG A 100 15.00 -8.52 -10.68
N MET A 101 15.78 -8.73 -9.64
CA MET A 101 16.26 -7.69 -8.70
C MET A 101 17.00 -6.54 -9.39
N LEU A 102 17.77 -6.83 -10.44
CA LEU A 102 18.61 -5.86 -11.16
C LEU A 102 17.88 -5.21 -12.35
N HIS A 103 16.65 -5.65 -12.67
CA HIS A 103 15.88 -5.05 -13.76
C HIS A 103 15.35 -3.67 -13.36
N LYS A 104 15.26 -2.78 -14.34
CA LYS A 104 14.63 -1.46 -14.21
C LYS A 104 13.12 -1.57 -14.51
N PRO A 105 12.28 -0.62 -14.06
CA PRO A 105 10.84 -0.67 -14.29
C PRO A 105 10.41 -0.84 -15.76
N ASN A 106 11.14 -0.27 -16.70
CA ASN A 106 10.86 -0.43 -18.13
C ASN A 106 11.18 -1.83 -18.70
N GLU A 107 11.88 -2.66 -17.94
CA GLU A 107 12.23 -4.05 -18.29
C GLU A 107 11.29 -5.06 -17.62
N LEU A 108 10.29 -4.58 -16.87
CA LEU A 108 9.34 -5.36 -16.10
C LEU A 108 7.92 -5.23 -16.64
N SER A 109 7.14 -6.33 -16.58
CA SER A 109 5.71 -6.28 -16.87
C SER A 109 4.95 -5.43 -15.85
N GLY A 110 3.67 -5.09 -16.12
CA GLY A 110 2.81 -4.37 -15.18
C GLY A 110 2.72 -5.06 -13.83
N GLY A 111 2.41 -6.35 -13.82
CA GLY A 111 2.33 -7.15 -12.59
C GLY A 111 3.66 -7.25 -11.85
N GLN A 112 4.79 -7.37 -12.57
CA GLN A 112 6.11 -7.34 -11.93
C GLN A 112 6.41 -5.99 -11.29
N ARG A 113 6.07 -4.88 -11.94
CA ARG A 113 6.19 -3.54 -11.35
C ARG A 113 5.33 -3.38 -10.10
N GLN A 114 4.11 -3.92 -10.12
CA GLN A 114 3.23 -3.89 -8.95
C GLN A 114 3.79 -4.72 -7.79
N ARG A 115 4.35 -5.90 -8.07
CA ARG A 115 5.03 -6.72 -7.06
C ARG A 115 6.26 -6.00 -6.46
N VAL A 116 7.03 -5.23 -7.25
CA VAL A 116 8.10 -4.36 -6.72
C VAL A 116 7.54 -3.29 -5.80
N ALA A 117 6.43 -2.63 -6.16
CA ALA A 117 5.77 -1.64 -5.33
C ALA A 117 5.26 -2.24 -4.01
N ILE A 118 4.70 -3.46 -4.04
CA ILE A 118 4.27 -4.20 -2.85
C ILE A 118 5.48 -4.56 -1.96
N ALA A 119 6.57 -5.08 -2.54
CA ALA A 119 7.79 -5.39 -1.78
C ALA A 119 8.37 -4.14 -1.09
N ARG A 120 8.37 -2.99 -1.79
CA ARG A 120 8.75 -1.69 -1.21
C ARG A 120 7.83 -1.28 -0.07
N ALA A 121 6.54 -1.48 -0.22
CA ALA A 121 5.57 -1.15 0.83
C ALA A 121 5.78 -1.99 2.10
N LEU A 122 6.21 -3.24 1.96
CA LEU A 122 6.39 -4.19 3.06
C LEU A 122 7.73 -4.07 3.80
N ILE A 123 8.75 -3.41 3.21
CA ILE A 123 10.14 -3.50 3.66
C ILE A 123 10.39 -3.06 5.11
N ASN A 124 9.57 -2.14 5.62
CA ASN A 124 9.63 -1.65 7.00
C ASN A 124 8.68 -2.40 7.96
N ASN A 125 8.02 -3.47 7.53
CA ASN A 125 6.98 -4.16 8.30
C ASN A 125 5.90 -3.19 8.81
N PRO A 126 5.21 -2.47 7.92
CA PRO A 126 4.27 -1.42 8.29
C PRO A 126 3.06 -1.97 9.04
N SER A 127 2.44 -1.14 9.89
CA SER A 127 1.19 -1.47 10.59
C SER A 127 -0.01 -1.51 9.64
N ILE A 128 0.06 -0.77 8.52
CA ILE A 128 -1.01 -0.68 7.53
C ILE A 128 -0.44 -0.58 6.11
N ILE A 129 -1.07 -1.26 5.16
CA ILE A 129 -0.82 -1.13 3.73
C ILE A 129 -2.00 -0.39 3.11
N LEU A 130 -1.74 0.75 2.48
CA LEU A 130 -2.71 1.54 1.72
C LEU A 130 -2.52 1.26 0.23
N ALA A 131 -3.50 0.64 -0.40
CA ALA A 131 -3.47 0.30 -1.82
C ALA A 131 -4.54 1.09 -2.59
N ASP A 132 -4.09 2.04 -3.41
CA ASP A 132 -4.93 2.89 -4.24
C ASP A 132 -5.05 2.32 -5.65
N GLU A 133 -6.22 1.82 -6.01
CA GLU A 133 -6.53 1.18 -7.30
C GLU A 133 -5.43 0.17 -7.73
N PRO A 134 -5.07 -0.81 -6.88
CA PRO A 134 -3.83 -1.59 -7.08
C PRO A 134 -3.83 -2.46 -8.33
N THR A 135 -4.96 -2.66 -8.97
CA THR A 135 -5.16 -3.47 -10.18
C THR A 135 -5.50 -2.65 -11.43
N GLY A 136 -5.79 -1.35 -11.27
CA GLY A 136 -6.37 -0.51 -12.32
C GLY A 136 -5.53 -0.32 -13.59
N ASN A 137 -4.23 -0.68 -13.59
CA ASN A 137 -3.34 -0.66 -14.76
C ASN A 137 -2.88 -2.07 -15.18
N LEU A 138 -3.60 -3.11 -14.76
CA LEU A 138 -3.27 -4.50 -15.02
C LEU A 138 -4.37 -5.18 -15.83
N ASP A 139 -4.01 -6.21 -16.60
CA ASP A 139 -5.01 -7.12 -17.15
C ASP A 139 -5.67 -7.95 -16.03
N SER A 140 -6.88 -8.47 -16.30
CA SER A 140 -7.69 -9.16 -15.28
C SER A 140 -6.94 -10.31 -14.61
N LYS A 141 -6.22 -11.15 -15.38
CA LYS A 141 -5.48 -12.27 -14.82
C LYS A 141 -4.37 -11.82 -13.89
N THR A 142 -3.61 -10.81 -14.30
CA THR A 142 -2.55 -10.22 -13.48
C THR A 142 -3.15 -9.52 -12.24
N GLY A 143 -4.30 -8.87 -12.40
CA GLY A 143 -5.07 -8.29 -11.30
C GLY A 143 -5.42 -9.32 -10.24
N ASP A 144 -5.98 -10.46 -10.64
CA ASP A 144 -6.32 -11.57 -9.74
C ASP A 144 -5.09 -12.08 -8.97
N GLU A 145 -3.93 -12.21 -9.65
CA GLU A 145 -2.68 -12.61 -9.00
C GLU A 145 -2.20 -11.60 -7.95
N ILE A 146 -2.38 -10.30 -8.19
CA ILE A 146 -2.06 -9.25 -7.23
C ILE A 146 -3.03 -9.26 -6.05
N MET A 147 -4.33 -9.47 -6.31
CA MET A 147 -5.31 -9.59 -5.22
C MET A 147 -5.09 -10.84 -4.37
N ALA A 148 -4.70 -11.96 -4.98
CA ALA A 148 -4.30 -13.16 -4.24
C ALA A 148 -3.08 -12.90 -3.34
N LEU A 149 -2.10 -12.10 -3.79
CA LEU A 149 -0.95 -11.70 -2.98
C LEU A 149 -1.39 -10.82 -1.78
N PHE A 150 -2.30 -9.87 -1.97
CA PHE A 150 -2.85 -9.08 -0.86
C PHE A 150 -3.57 -9.98 0.15
N ASP A 151 -4.31 -10.96 -0.30
CA ASP A 151 -5.00 -11.92 0.51
C ASP A 151 -4.05 -12.77 1.37
N GLU A 152 -2.95 -13.23 0.78
CA GLU A 152 -1.87 -13.90 1.49
C GLU A 152 -1.23 -12.99 2.55
N LEU A 153 -0.95 -11.73 2.22
CA LEU A 153 -0.41 -10.75 3.16
C LEU A 153 -1.37 -10.50 4.33
N HIS A 154 -2.66 -10.38 4.05
CA HIS A 154 -3.68 -10.24 5.08
C HIS A 154 -3.72 -11.48 6.00
N SER A 155 -3.64 -12.69 5.44
CA SER A 155 -3.63 -13.94 6.22
C SER A 155 -2.40 -14.06 7.16
N ARG A 156 -1.32 -13.36 6.82
CA ARG A 156 -0.10 -13.25 7.65
C ARG A 156 -0.21 -12.15 8.74
N GLY A 157 -1.36 -11.47 8.84
CA GLY A 157 -1.64 -10.48 9.87
C GLY A 157 -1.47 -9.01 9.45
N ASN A 158 -1.20 -8.72 8.17
CA ASN A 158 -1.12 -7.33 7.71
C ASN A 158 -2.52 -6.70 7.65
N THR A 159 -2.63 -5.45 8.08
CA THR A 159 -3.82 -4.64 7.85
C THR A 159 -3.73 -4.01 6.46
N ILE A 160 -4.74 -4.24 5.61
CA ILE A 160 -4.77 -3.74 4.24
C ILE A 160 -6.00 -2.88 4.04
N VAL A 161 -5.82 -1.68 3.54
CA VAL A 161 -6.90 -0.79 3.10
C VAL A 161 -6.82 -0.64 1.59
N LEU A 162 -7.82 -1.17 0.90
CA LEU A 162 -8.00 -1.03 -0.54
C LEU A 162 -8.85 0.21 -0.82
N VAL A 163 -8.37 1.13 -1.62
CA VAL A 163 -9.18 2.23 -2.17
C VAL A 163 -9.50 1.88 -3.61
N THR A 164 -10.77 1.70 -3.92
CA THR A 164 -11.19 1.31 -5.27
C THR A 164 -12.60 1.80 -5.58
N HIS A 165 -12.89 1.94 -6.87
CA HIS A 165 -14.25 2.14 -7.36
C HIS A 165 -14.82 0.85 -8.00
N GLU A 166 -14.02 -0.21 -8.10
CA GLU A 166 -14.40 -1.50 -8.69
C GLU A 166 -15.04 -2.41 -7.62
N PRO A 167 -16.32 -2.81 -7.79
CA PRO A 167 -17.00 -3.69 -6.84
C PRO A 167 -16.31 -5.04 -6.66
N ASP A 168 -15.82 -5.63 -7.77
CA ASP A 168 -15.17 -6.93 -7.77
C ASP A 168 -13.89 -6.93 -6.91
N ILE A 169 -13.14 -5.82 -6.94
CA ILE A 169 -11.96 -5.64 -6.07
C ILE A 169 -12.35 -5.45 -4.61
N ALA A 170 -13.44 -4.72 -4.35
CA ALA A 170 -13.92 -4.52 -3.00
C ALA A 170 -14.43 -5.81 -2.34
N GLU A 171 -14.90 -6.79 -3.13
CA GLU A 171 -15.31 -8.10 -2.63
C GLU A 171 -14.17 -8.91 -1.98
N PHE A 172 -12.91 -8.60 -2.28
CA PHE A 172 -11.77 -9.20 -1.57
C PHE A 172 -11.66 -8.73 -0.10
N ALA A 173 -12.27 -7.61 0.26
CA ALA A 173 -12.18 -7.07 1.60
C ALA A 173 -13.22 -7.65 2.56
N HIS A 174 -12.85 -7.80 3.84
CA HIS A 174 -13.76 -8.24 4.91
C HIS A 174 -14.71 -7.14 5.39
N ARG A 175 -14.42 -5.89 5.10
CA ARG A 175 -15.24 -4.72 5.44
C ARG A 175 -15.18 -3.73 4.30
N VAL A 176 -16.34 -3.23 3.90
CA VAL A 176 -16.49 -2.24 2.83
C VAL A 176 -17.12 -0.98 3.40
N VAL A 177 -16.38 0.13 3.34
CA VAL A 177 -16.85 1.46 3.72
C VAL A 177 -17.10 2.25 2.44
N THR A 178 -18.32 2.69 2.22
CA THR A 178 -18.67 3.51 1.05
C THR A 178 -18.74 4.99 1.44
N ILE A 179 -17.99 5.82 0.70
CA ILE A 179 -17.98 7.28 0.89
C ILE A 179 -18.78 7.93 -0.24
N ARG A 180 -19.63 8.87 0.12
CA ARG A 180 -20.38 9.70 -0.82
C ARG A 180 -20.43 11.14 -0.30
N ASP A 181 -20.05 12.09 -1.14
CA ASP A 181 -20.09 13.53 -0.81
C ASP A 181 -19.38 13.89 0.52
N GLY A 182 -18.23 13.23 0.78
CA GLY A 182 -17.40 13.45 1.96
C GLY A 182 -17.90 12.78 3.24
N VAL A 183 -18.99 12.00 3.20
CA VAL A 183 -19.54 11.30 4.37
C VAL A 183 -19.58 9.78 4.15
N ILE A 184 -19.55 9.01 5.23
CA ILE A 184 -19.74 7.57 5.20
C ILE A 184 -21.21 7.27 4.89
N ALA A 185 -21.47 6.77 3.68
CA ALA A 185 -22.81 6.39 3.24
C ALA A 185 -23.20 4.98 3.71
N SER A 186 -22.25 4.06 3.78
CA SER A 186 -22.45 2.71 4.33
C SER A 186 -21.16 2.15 4.89
N ASP A 187 -21.29 1.22 5.83
CA ASP A 187 -20.22 0.48 6.47
C ASP A 187 -20.69 -0.96 6.67
N GLN A 188 -20.15 -1.88 5.90
CA GLN A 188 -20.62 -3.25 5.85
C GLN A 188 -19.48 -4.23 6.07
N VAL A 189 -19.68 -5.20 6.95
CA VAL A 189 -18.80 -6.36 7.08
C VAL A 189 -19.22 -7.37 6.02
N SER A 190 -18.32 -7.72 5.11
CA SER A 190 -18.61 -8.75 4.11
C SER A 190 -18.64 -10.12 4.81
N GLY A 191 -19.63 -10.96 4.44
CA GLY A 191 -19.80 -12.29 5.02
C GLY A 191 -18.74 -13.33 4.62
N ARG A 192 -17.58 -12.92 4.12
CA ARG A 192 -16.42 -13.80 3.90
C ARG A 192 -15.79 -14.17 5.23
N ILE A 193 -16.49 -15.02 5.99
CA ILE A 193 -15.83 -15.82 7.01
C ILE A 193 -15.08 -16.92 6.24
N ARG A 194 -13.78 -16.80 6.15
CA ARG A 194 -12.96 -17.89 5.62
C ARG A 194 -13.06 -19.09 6.56
N SER A 195 -13.57 -20.16 6.00
CA SER A 195 -13.37 -21.52 6.55
C SER A 195 -11.89 -21.91 6.43
#